data_1d786039a67338a145f3e51a24ae3eaa
#
_entry.id   1d786039a67338a145f3e51a24ae3eaa
#
_cell.length_a   1.000
_cell.length_b   1.000
_cell.length_c   1.000
_cell.angle_alpha   90.00
_cell.angle_beta   90.00
_cell.angle_gamma   90.00
#
_symmetry.space_group_name_H-M   'P 1'
#
loop_
_entity.id
_entity.type
_entity.pdbx_description
1 polymer ?
#
loop_
_entity_poly.entity_id
_entity_poly.type
_entity_poly.pdbx_seq_one_letter_code
_entity_poly.pdbx_strand_id
1 'polypeptide(L)'
;MMHRSAISAVAALLAVSCSAQSPSAIYNGDYNSTNATIELRIGNGGAGQSGLVGLLANEFIKDSVKNDSAPFQVAWYTSDTTYSIEYLSTGLLDVGITYSPAAEEIAINQGIATDPAYYVFRDHFLFVGPAANPANISGDDDIMTIFSDLHSTAQSGIKTDPSIKFLSRYDKSATNIKESLIWAGIGQVPWATAYSTWYHQFIDFPIQALTAAILLEEYTITDRGTLLSLDADTANRTVIYKAGTDDASDPLLNPAHLLVGAQAPNPERAVAFAEWVISDRGQSVIAGFEKNGEKLYSPAPSSSSNSTQKRNLRLKTPSYTKLPSRLY
;
A
#
# COMPACT_ATOMS: atom_id res chain seq x y z
N MET A 1 45.26 50.91 27.67
CA MET A 1 45.46 49.83 26.67
C MET A 1 44.25 48.87 26.72
N MET A 2 43.32 49.04 25.82
CA MET A 2 42.09 48.20 25.74
C MET A 2 42.30 47.17 24.66
N HIS A 3 42.34 45.88 25.03
CA HIS A 3 42.35 44.75 24.09
C HIS A 3 40.93 44.45 23.63
N ARG A 4 40.66 44.66 22.36
CA ARG A 4 39.43 44.22 21.71
C ARG A 4 39.66 42.80 21.18
N SER A 5 39.05 41.80 21.79
CA SER A 5 38.98 40.45 21.28
C SER A 5 37.88 40.36 20.19
N ALA A 6 38.32 40.05 18.98
CA ALA A 6 37.40 39.74 17.87
C ALA A 6 36.97 38.28 17.98
N ILE A 7 35.67 38.05 18.16
CA ILE A 7 35.09 36.70 18.09
C ILE A 7 34.66 36.48 16.64
N SER A 8 35.42 35.61 15.94
CA SER A 8 35.05 35.11 14.61
C SER A 8 34.00 34.00 14.75
N ALA A 9 32.79 34.30 14.37
CA ALA A 9 31.73 33.30 14.25
C ALA A 9 31.95 32.50 12.95
N VAL A 10 32.33 31.23 13.06
CA VAL A 10 32.34 30.28 11.94
C VAL A 10 30.96 29.72 11.80
N ALA A 11 30.21 30.17 10.77
CA ALA A 11 28.96 29.57 10.37
C ALA A 11 29.25 28.27 9.60
N ALA A 12 29.09 27.12 10.25
CA ALA A 12 29.13 25.83 9.58
C ALA A 12 27.80 25.65 8.79
N LEU A 13 27.87 25.78 7.46
CA LEU A 13 26.79 25.32 6.58
C LEU A 13 26.77 23.78 6.64
N LEU A 14 25.80 23.24 7.34
CA LEU A 14 25.42 21.84 7.21
C LEU A 14 24.73 21.68 5.84
N ALA A 15 25.47 21.26 4.83
CA ALA A 15 24.89 20.77 3.59
C ALA A 15 24.20 19.44 3.92
N VAL A 16 22.88 19.46 4.07
CA VAL A 16 22.06 18.25 4.08
C VAL A 16 22.20 17.67 2.67
N SER A 17 23.01 16.65 2.53
CA SER A 17 23.07 15.84 1.32
C SER A 17 21.73 15.10 1.21
N CYS A 18 20.78 15.69 0.49
CA CYS A 18 19.60 14.96 0.05
C CYS A 18 20.11 13.90 -0.95
N SER A 19 20.29 12.67 -0.49
CA SER A 19 20.58 11.56 -1.37
C SER A 19 19.34 11.39 -2.26
N ALA A 20 19.46 11.77 -3.54
CA ALA A 20 18.39 11.59 -4.51
C ALA A 20 18.05 10.10 -4.58
N GLN A 21 16.82 9.75 -4.24
CA GLN A 21 16.36 8.38 -4.33
C GLN A 21 16.40 7.94 -5.79
N SER A 22 17.09 6.84 -6.06
CA SER A 22 17.18 6.28 -7.41
C SER A 22 15.95 5.42 -7.70
N PRO A 23 15.47 5.40 -8.96
CA PRO A 23 14.39 4.51 -9.35
C PRO A 23 14.80 3.04 -9.19
N SER A 24 13.85 2.21 -8.79
CA SER A 24 14.01 0.76 -8.66
C SER A 24 13.99 0.07 -10.02
N ALA A 25 13.30 0.65 -11.01
CA ALA A 25 13.32 0.21 -12.40
C ALA A 25 12.98 1.38 -13.34
N ILE A 26 13.42 1.24 -14.60
CA ILE A 26 13.10 2.15 -15.70
C ILE A 26 12.52 1.32 -16.86
N TYR A 27 11.38 1.73 -17.38
CA TYR A 27 10.66 1.09 -18.46
C TYR A 27 10.69 1.98 -19.71
N ASN A 28 10.81 1.39 -20.88
CA ASN A 28 10.95 2.11 -22.16
C ASN A 28 9.98 1.65 -23.27
N GLY A 29 9.03 0.76 -22.93
CA GLY A 29 8.06 0.24 -23.91
C GLY A 29 8.67 -0.55 -25.06
N ASP A 30 9.85 -1.14 -24.87
CA ASP A 30 10.67 -1.84 -25.87
C ASP A 30 11.28 -0.90 -26.95
N TYR A 31 11.25 0.43 -26.74
CA TYR A 31 11.89 1.41 -27.64
C TYR A 31 13.31 1.71 -27.18
N ASN A 32 14.30 1.41 -28.03
CA ASN A 32 15.72 1.73 -27.79
C ASN A 32 16.04 3.12 -28.35
N SER A 33 15.58 4.16 -27.68
CA SER A 33 15.90 5.55 -28.06
C SER A 33 16.98 6.11 -27.15
N THR A 34 18.10 6.54 -27.72
CA THR A 34 19.22 7.14 -26.98
C THR A 34 18.87 8.51 -26.38
N ASN A 35 17.80 9.15 -26.88
CA ASN A 35 17.33 10.46 -26.43
C ASN A 35 16.09 10.40 -25.53
N ALA A 36 15.61 9.19 -25.17
CA ALA A 36 14.45 9.04 -24.29
C ALA A 36 14.77 9.54 -22.88
N THR A 37 13.92 10.40 -22.35
CA THR A 37 14.02 10.94 -20.99
C THR A 37 12.92 10.35 -20.11
N ILE A 38 13.13 10.35 -18.79
CA ILE A 38 12.09 9.97 -17.83
C ILE A 38 11.03 11.06 -17.80
N GLU A 39 9.83 10.74 -18.34
CA GLU A 39 8.69 11.66 -18.39
C GLU A 39 7.61 11.35 -17.35
N LEU A 40 7.68 10.18 -16.70
CA LEU A 40 6.73 9.78 -15.65
C LEU A 40 7.47 9.04 -14.55
N ARG A 41 7.17 9.40 -13.30
CA ARG A 41 7.71 8.78 -12.09
C ARG A 41 6.56 8.23 -11.26
N ILE A 42 6.57 6.91 -11.05
CA ILE A 42 5.49 6.17 -10.36
C ILE A 42 6.02 5.66 -9.02
N GLY A 43 5.33 6.00 -7.92
CA GLY A 43 5.55 5.40 -6.61
C GLY A 43 4.55 4.29 -6.33
N ASN A 44 5.04 3.12 -5.94
CA ASN A 44 4.20 2.00 -5.52
C ASN A 44 5.05 0.89 -4.90
N GLY A 45 4.42 0.05 -4.04
CA GLY A 45 5.03 -1.14 -3.44
C GLY A 45 4.64 -2.44 -4.16
N GLY A 46 3.63 -3.14 -3.66
CA GLY A 46 3.26 -4.50 -4.07
C GLY A 46 3.00 -4.68 -5.57
N ALA A 47 2.22 -3.79 -6.21
CA ALA A 47 1.94 -3.89 -7.65
C ALA A 47 3.19 -3.63 -8.51
N GLY A 48 4.15 -2.83 -8.02
CA GLY A 48 5.45 -2.68 -8.66
C GLY A 48 6.29 -3.94 -8.54
N GLN A 49 6.37 -4.53 -7.35
CA GLN A 49 7.12 -5.76 -7.08
C GLN A 49 6.53 -6.98 -7.79
N SER A 50 5.21 -7.06 -7.94
CA SER A 50 4.56 -8.13 -8.71
C SER A 50 4.80 -8.02 -10.22
N GLY A 51 5.13 -6.81 -10.72
CA GLY A 51 5.38 -6.51 -12.13
C GLY A 51 4.24 -5.78 -12.85
N LEU A 52 3.08 -5.56 -12.21
CA LEU A 52 1.95 -4.87 -12.84
C LEU A 52 2.31 -3.44 -13.25
N VAL A 53 3.00 -2.67 -12.38
CA VAL A 53 3.42 -1.30 -12.71
C VAL A 53 4.31 -1.28 -13.96
N GLY A 54 5.23 -2.24 -14.09
CA GLY A 54 6.09 -2.37 -15.27
C GLY A 54 5.31 -2.68 -16.54
N LEU A 55 4.31 -3.56 -16.46
CA LEU A 55 3.44 -3.87 -17.59
C LEU A 55 2.61 -2.65 -18.00
N LEU A 56 1.98 -1.95 -17.03
CA LEU A 56 1.22 -0.72 -17.31
C LEU A 56 2.09 0.37 -17.93
N ALA A 57 3.30 0.57 -17.40
CA ALA A 57 4.25 1.54 -17.94
C ALA A 57 4.62 1.24 -19.39
N ASN A 58 5.00 0.00 -19.70
CA ASN A 58 5.38 -0.41 -21.04
C ASN A 58 4.22 -0.29 -22.04
N GLU A 59 3.01 -0.73 -21.67
CA GLU A 59 1.84 -0.62 -22.55
C GLU A 59 1.40 0.83 -22.74
N PHE A 60 1.47 1.69 -21.70
CA PHE A 60 1.21 3.12 -21.83
C PHE A 60 2.19 3.81 -22.79
N ILE A 61 3.50 3.48 -22.68
CA ILE A 61 4.50 4.02 -23.61
C ILE A 61 4.17 3.59 -25.04
N LYS A 62 3.89 2.29 -25.27
CA LYS A 62 3.55 1.76 -26.61
C LYS A 62 2.33 2.44 -27.20
N ASP A 63 1.27 2.60 -26.42
CA ASP A 63 0.04 3.24 -26.89
C ASP A 63 0.25 4.75 -27.12
N SER A 64 1.04 5.42 -26.29
CA SER A 64 1.40 6.83 -26.48
C SER A 64 2.21 7.05 -27.77
N VAL A 65 3.20 6.20 -28.04
CA VAL A 65 4.03 6.30 -29.26
C VAL A 65 3.22 6.00 -30.52
N LYS A 66 2.27 5.06 -30.48
CA LYS A 66 1.32 4.84 -31.58
C LYS A 66 0.45 6.05 -31.87
N ASN A 67 0.23 6.90 -30.88
CA ASN A 67 -0.54 8.14 -30.96
C ASN A 67 0.38 9.38 -31.09
N ASP A 68 1.47 9.25 -31.86
CA ASP A 68 2.41 10.29 -32.25
C ASP A 68 3.28 10.89 -31.12
N SER A 69 3.36 10.31 -29.93
CA SER A 69 4.37 10.71 -28.96
C SER A 69 5.77 10.22 -29.36
N ALA A 70 6.80 11.01 -29.07
CA ALA A 70 8.17 10.50 -29.10
C ALA A 70 8.37 9.42 -28.02
N PRO A 71 9.26 8.43 -28.23
CA PRO A 71 9.61 7.46 -27.19
C PRO A 71 10.12 8.15 -25.92
N PHE A 72 9.62 7.73 -24.76
CA PHE A 72 9.99 8.24 -23.44
C PHE A 72 10.20 7.09 -22.45
N GLN A 73 10.62 7.41 -21.24
CA GLN A 73 10.82 6.44 -20.17
C GLN A 73 9.89 6.71 -18.99
N VAL A 74 9.54 5.62 -18.28
CA VAL A 74 8.81 5.65 -17.02
C VAL A 74 9.70 5.06 -15.94
N ALA A 75 9.87 5.79 -14.83
CA ALA A 75 10.64 5.33 -13.68
C ALA A 75 9.69 4.85 -12.57
N TRP A 76 9.97 3.70 -11.99
CA TRP A 76 9.29 3.20 -10.82
C TRP A 76 10.17 3.33 -9.58
N TYR A 77 9.59 3.86 -8.52
CA TYR A 77 10.22 3.99 -7.20
C TYR A 77 9.46 3.08 -6.21
N THR A 78 10.18 2.14 -5.61
CA THR A 78 9.59 1.29 -4.55
C THR A 78 9.25 2.17 -3.35
N SER A 79 7.96 2.19 -3.00
CA SER A 79 7.44 2.93 -1.86
C SER A 79 6.15 2.28 -1.35
N ASP A 80 5.85 2.43 -0.07
CA ASP A 80 4.53 2.12 0.48
C ASP A 80 3.55 3.30 0.31
N THR A 81 2.32 3.15 0.82
CA THR A 81 1.30 4.20 0.75
C THR A 81 1.78 5.50 1.41
N THR A 82 2.43 5.43 2.56
CA THR A 82 2.90 6.60 3.32
C THR A 82 4.02 7.31 2.58
N TYR A 83 5.04 6.56 2.15
CA TYR A 83 6.15 7.13 1.38
C TYR A 83 5.74 7.62 -0.01
N SER A 84 4.79 6.97 -0.67
CA SER A 84 4.26 7.46 -1.96
C SER A 84 3.65 8.85 -1.81
N ILE A 85 2.85 9.07 -0.76
CA ILE A 85 2.24 10.40 -0.47
C ILE A 85 3.33 11.42 -0.10
N GLU A 86 4.33 11.03 0.69
CA GLU A 86 5.47 11.90 1.01
C GLU A 86 6.24 12.31 -0.24
N TYR A 87 6.53 11.37 -1.13
CA TYR A 87 7.25 11.65 -2.38
C TYR A 87 6.44 12.51 -3.37
N LEU A 88 5.10 12.38 -3.39
CA LEU A 88 4.24 13.32 -4.12
C LEU A 88 4.36 14.74 -3.54
N SER A 89 4.42 14.89 -2.21
CA SER A 89 4.52 16.20 -1.55
C SER A 89 5.82 16.93 -1.87
N THR A 90 6.89 16.20 -2.17
CA THR A 90 8.21 16.74 -2.51
C THR A 90 8.46 16.91 -4.02
N GLY A 91 7.52 16.46 -4.86
CA GLY A 91 7.69 16.47 -6.31
C GLY A 91 8.71 15.43 -6.82
N LEU A 92 9.06 14.42 -6.02
CA LEU A 92 9.89 13.29 -6.48
C LEU A 92 9.11 12.40 -7.46
N LEU A 93 7.80 12.26 -7.25
CA LEU A 93 6.91 11.47 -8.07
C LEU A 93 5.92 12.34 -8.85
N ASP A 94 5.54 11.85 -10.02
CA ASP A 94 4.42 12.39 -10.79
C ASP A 94 3.09 11.77 -10.33
N VAL A 95 3.09 10.44 -10.07
CA VAL A 95 1.93 9.69 -9.58
C VAL A 95 2.32 8.71 -8.48
N GLY A 96 1.38 8.46 -7.57
CA GLY A 96 1.49 7.42 -6.54
C GLY A 96 0.30 6.46 -6.63
N ILE A 97 0.55 5.15 -6.67
CA ILE A 97 -0.52 4.15 -6.54
C ILE A 97 -0.54 3.66 -5.10
N THR A 98 -1.64 3.94 -4.40
CA THR A 98 -1.80 3.78 -2.95
C THR A 98 -3.04 2.96 -2.63
N TYR A 99 -3.20 2.55 -1.35
CA TYR A 99 -4.23 1.59 -0.94
C TYR A 99 -4.95 2.00 0.35
N SER A 100 -4.99 3.29 0.66
CA SER A 100 -5.67 3.80 1.86
C SER A 100 -6.54 4.99 1.51
N PRO A 101 -7.84 4.79 1.19
CA PRO A 101 -8.76 5.87 0.82
C PRO A 101 -8.76 7.05 1.80
N ALA A 102 -8.64 6.78 3.11
CA ALA A 102 -8.58 7.84 4.11
C ALA A 102 -7.30 8.69 4.00
N ALA A 103 -6.13 8.06 3.76
CA ALA A 103 -4.88 8.78 3.57
C ALA A 103 -4.86 9.56 2.25
N GLU A 104 -5.48 9.01 1.21
CA GLU A 104 -5.65 9.62 -0.10
C GLU A 104 -6.52 10.87 -0.04
N GLU A 105 -7.67 10.81 0.65
CA GLU A 105 -8.54 11.96 0.90
C GLU A 105 -7.81 13.07 1.68
N ILE A 106 -7.03 12.69 2.69
CA ILE A 106 -6.21 13.65 3.46
C ILE A 106 -5.17 14.31 2.55
N ALA A 107 -4.47 13.53 1.71
CA ALA A 107 -3.47 14.06 0.79
C ALA A 107 -4.08 15.06 -0.22
N ILE A 108 -5.27 14.80 -0.75
CA ILE A 108 -6.01 15.72 -1.62
C ILE A 108 -6.40 16.99 -0.85
N ASN A 109 -6.98 16.84 0.35
CA ASN A 109 -7.40 17.98 1.18
C ASN A 109 -6.22 18.86 1.62
N GLN A 110 -5.03 18.30 1.72
CA GLN A 110 -3.79 19.03 2.03
C GLN A 110 -3.10 19.62 0.78
N GLY A 111 -3.63 19.40 -0.42
CA GLY A 111 -3.04 19.90 -1.66
C GLY A 111 -1.75 19.16 -2.05
N ILE A 112 -1.51 17.96 -1.55
CA ILE A 112 -0.39 17.09 -1.94
C ILE A 112 -0.70 16.40 -3.26
N ALA A 113 -1.94 15.97 -3.44
CA ALA A 113 -2.45 15.36 -4.66
C ALA A 113 -3.64 16.16 -5.22
N THR A 114 -3.89 16.02 -6.51
CA THR A 114 -5.06 16.60 -7.18
C THR A 114 -6.29 15.70 -7.04
N ASP A 115 -7.48 16.29 -7.06
CA ASP A 115 -8.74 15.54 -7.18
C ASP A 115 -9.04 15.27 -8.68
N PRO A 116 -9.46 14.05 -9.07
CA PRO A 116 -9.84 12.93 -8.23
C PRO A 116 -8.70 11.96 -7.90
N ALA A 117 -8.86 11.14 -6.85
CA ALA A 117 -8.16 9.87 -6.74
C ALA A 117 -8.78 8.88 -7.75
N TYR A 118 -7.98 8.36 -8.67
CA TYR A 118 -8.44 7.45 -9.72
C TYR A 118 -8.47 6.01 -9.21
N TYR A 119 -9.63 5.36 -9.10
CA TYR A 119 -9.71 3.95 -8.73
C TYR A 119 -9.17 3.10 -9.89
N VAL A 120 -8.03 2.44 -9.70
CA VAL A 120 -7.32 1.77 -10.81
C VAL A 120 -7.49 0.27 -10.84
N PHE A 121 -7.49 -0.41 -9.68
CA PHE A 121 -7.73 -1.85 -9.59
C PHE A 121 -8.09 -2.26 -8.16
N ARG A 122 -8.53 -3.51 -8.01
CA ARG A 122 -8.76 -4.17 -6.72
C ARG A 122 -7.69 -5.22 -6.49
N ASP A 123 -7.02 -5.12 -5.37
CA ASP A 123 -6.14 -6.12 -4.81
C ASP A 123 -6.84 -6.78 -3.60
N HIS A 124 -6.35 -7.90 -3.15
CA HIS A 124 -6.99 -8.69 -2.09
C HIS A 124 -5.97 -9.12 -1.06
N PHE A 125 -6.27 -8.81 0.19
CA PHE A 125 -5.54 -9.39 1.30
C PHE A 125 -5.96 -10.83 1.55
N LEU A 126 -5.01 -11.59 2.06
CA LEU A 126 -5.15 -12.96 2.49
C LEU A 126 -4.80 -13.03 3.97
N PHE A 127 -5.55 -13.78 4.74
CA PHE A 127 -5.14 -14.23 6.06
C PHE A 127 -4.56 -15.63 5.92
N VAL A 128 -3.29 -15.76 6.25
CA VAL A 128 -2.52 -17.01 6.09
C VAL A 128 -1.90 -17.44 7.40
N GLY A 129 -1.53 -18.70 7.49
CA GLY A 129 -0.89 -19.24 8.69
C GLY A 129 -0.42 -20.68 8.53
N PRO A 130 0.09 -21.30 9.61
CA PRO A 130 0.63 -22.64 9.59
C PRO A 130 -0.44 -23.69 9.33
N ALA A 131 -0.10 -24.74 8.57
CA ALA A 131 -1.02 -25.85 8.30
C ALA A 131 -1.46 -26.61 9.56
N ALA A 132 -0.65 -26.57 10.62
CA ALA A 132 -1.00 -27.15 11.91
C ALA A 132 -2.18 -26.46 12.60
N ASN A 133 -2.53 -25.24 12.20
CA ASN A 133 -3.64 -24.44 12.70
C ASN A 133 -3.77 -24.41 14.24
N PRO A 134 -2.74 -24.00 14.97
CA PRO A 134 -2.73 -24.09 16.45
C PRO A 134 -3.81 -23.23 17.12
N ALA A 135 -4.33 -22.20 16.45
CA ALA A 135 -5.43 -21.37 16.94
C ALA A 135 -6.82 -21.92 16.57
N ASN A 136 -6.89 -23.05 15.87
CA ASN A 136 -8.13 -23.67 15.40
C ASN A 136 -9.04 -22.71 14.59
N ILE A 137 -8.43 -21.92 13.69
CA ILE A 137 -9.13 -20.97 12.85
C ILE A 137 -10.03 -21.69 11.83
N SER A 138 -11.29 -21.24 11.68
CA SER A 138 -12.20 -21.68 10.65
C SER A 138 -12.17 -20.71 9.46
N GLY A 139 -11.93 -21.21 8.25
CA GLY A 139 -11.99 -20.42 7.03
C GLY A 139 -13.41 -19.95 6.64
N ASP A 140 -14.44 -20.56 7.22
CA ASP A 140 -15.85 -20.22 6.98
C ASP A 140 -16.26 -18.94 7.74
N ASP A 141 -15.54 -18.60 8.83
CA ASP A 141 -15.83 -17.42 9.62
C ASP A 141 -15.46 -16.13 8.89
N ASP A 142 -16.09 -15.02 9.26
CA ASP A 142 -15.67 -13.70 8.79
C ASP A 142 -14.34 -13.29 9.44
N ILE A 143 -13.65 -12.34 8.81
CA ILE A 143 -12.30 -11.95 9.24
C ILE A 143 -12.26 -11.34 10.63
N MET A 144 -13.33 -10.68 11.09
CA MET A 144 -13.39 -10.10 12.44
C MET A 144 -13.50 -11.20 13.48
N THR A 145 -14.29 -12.25 13.23
CA THR A 145 -14.39 -13.45 14.04
C THR A 145 -13.04 -14.17 14.09
N ILE A 146 -12.38 -14.38 12.94
CA ILE A 146 -11.04 -15.00 12.86
C ILE A 146 -10.02 -14.26 13.76
N PHE A 147 -9.98 -12.93 13.69
CA PHE A 147 -9.07 -12.12 14.51
C PHE A 147 -9.43 -12.18 16.02
N SER A 148 -10.73 -12.21 16.34
CA SER A 148 -11.20 -12.37 17.72
C SER A 148 -10.79 -13.71 18.31
N ASP A 149 -10.93 -14.79 17.56
CA ASP A 149 -10.57 -16.14 17.98
C ASP A 149 -9.06 -16.31 18.11
N LEU A 150 -8.30 -15.78 17.14
CA LEU A 150 -6.84 -15.73 17.22
C LEU A 150 -6.38 -14.99 18.49
N HIS A 151 -6.94 -13.80 18.75
CA HIS A 151 -6.64 -13.02 19.95
C HIS A 151 -6.93 -13.81 21.22
N SER A 152 -8.15 -14.34 21.33
CA SER A 152 -8.61 -15.05 22.52
C SER A 152 -7.75 -16.28 22.82
N THR A 153 -7.42 -17.05 21.76
CA THR A 153 -6.61 -18.26 21.89
C THR A 153 -5.15 -17.91 22.23
N ALA A 154 -4.58 -16.89 21.58
CA ALA A 154 -3.21 -16.46 21.87
C ALA A 154 -3.05 -15.90 23.29
N GLN A 155 -4.05 -15.15 23.79
CA GLN A 155 -4.05 -14.60 25.17
C GLN A 155 -4.31 -15.67 26.24
N SER A 156 -4.94 -16.79 25.90
CA SER A 156 -5.24 -17.84 26.87
C SER A 156 -4.00 -18.50 27.47
N GLY A 157 -2.85 -18.36 26.84
CA GLY A 157 -1.59 -18.98 27.24
C GLY A 157 -1.55 -20.49 27.03
N ILE A 158 -2.49 -21.04 26.23
CA ILE A 158 -2.47 -22.46 25.84
C ILE A 158 -1.16 -22.74 25.13
N LYS A 159 -0.48 -23.79 25.54
CA LYS A 159 0.74 -24.24 24.86
C LYS A 159 0.37 -25.13 23.69
N THR A 160 0.79 -24.71 22.51
CA THR A 160 0.61 -25.42 21.24
C THR A 160 1.96 -25.59 20.57
N ASP A 161 2.05 -26.48 19.60
CA ASP A 161 3.21 -26.67 18.73
C ASP A 161 2.73 -26.72 17.27
N PRO A 162 3.04 -25.70 16.47
CA PRO A 162 3.74 -24.45 16.82
C PRO A 162 2.97 -23.56 17.81
N SER A 163 3.67 -22.62 18.43
CA SER A 163 3.03 -21.65 19.33
C SER A 163 2.17 -20.66 18.54
N ILE A 164 1.03 -20.25 19.12
CA ILE A 164 0.12 -19.30 18.47
C ILE A 164 0.76 -17.91 18.46
N LYS A 165 1.04 -17.40 17.26
CA LYS A 165 1.60 -16.07 17.06
C LYS A 165 1.05 -15.41 15.82
N PHE A 166 1.05 -14.07 15.83
CA PHE A 166 0.71 -13.24 14.69
C PHE A 166 1.89 -12.33 14.35
N LEU A 167 2.38 -12.39 13.12
CA LEU A 167 3.41 -11.52 12.60
C LEU A 167 2.77 -10.30 11.94
N SER A 168 3.08 -9.13 12.51
CA SER A 168 2.73 -7.82 11.97
C SER A 168 3.90 -7.22 11.21
N ARG A 169 3.67 -6.64 10.06
CA ARG A 169 4.71 -5.88 9.34
C ARG A 169 5.16 -4.61 10.07
N TYR A 170 4.29 -4.01 10.87
CA TYR A 170 4.57 -2.87 11.75
C TYR A 170 5.33 -1.70 11.09
N ASP A 171 5.10 -1.46 9.79
CA ASP A 171 5.88 -0.58 8.91
C ASP A 171 5.06 0.57 8.29
N LYS A 172 3.82 0.77 8.71
CA LYS A 172 2.87 1.77 8.17
C LYS A 172 2.47 1.53 6.70
N SER A 173 2.75 0.35 6.14
CA SER A 173 2.26 -0.05 4.81
C SER A 173 0.75 -0.24 4.79
N ALA A 174 0.18 -0.40 3.59
CA ALA A 174 -1.24 -0.75 3.43
C ALA A 174 -1.62 -2.02 4.19
N THR A 175 -0.75 -3.03 4.22
CA THR A 175 -0.93 -4.26 5.00
C THR A 175 -1.01 -3.95 6.50
N ASN A 176 -0.06 -3.18 7.03
CA ASN A 176 -0.04 -2.81 8.45
C ASN A 176 -1.23 -1.91 8.84
N ILE A 177 -1.64 -0.98 7.96
CA ILE A 177 -2.85 -0.18 8.17
C ILE A 177 -4.08 -1.08 8.22
N LYS A 178 -4.21 -2.04 7.28
CA LYS A 178 -5.33 -2.97 7.20
C LYS A 178 -5.43 -3.85 8.44
N GLU A 179 -4.34 -4.49 8.86
CA GLU A 179 -4.34 -5.32 10.07
C GLU A 179 -4.71 -4.50 11.31
N SER A 180 -4.19 -3.26 11.40
CA SER A 180 -4.50 -2.35 12.51
C SER A 180 -5.98 -1.98 12.57
N LEU A 181 -6.61 -1.75 11.42
CA LEU A 181 -8.05 -1.50 11.34
C LEU A 181 -8.87 -2.71 11.78
N ILE A 182 -8.46 -3.93 11.43
CA ILE A 182 -9.14 -5.17 11.85
C ILE A 182 -8.98 -5.36 13.36
N TRP A 183 -7.75 -5.25 13.90
CA TRP A 183 -7.52 -5.31 15.34
C TRP A 183 -8.34 -4.28 16.12
N ALA A 184 -8.31 -3.02 15.70
CA ALA A 184 -9.11 -1.95 16.30
C ALA A 184 -10.61 -2.21 16.17
N GLY A 185 -11.05 -2.79 15.06
CA GLY A 185 -12.45 -3.16 14.80
C GLY A 185 -13.01 -4.19 15.77
N ILE A 186 -12.17 -5.10 16.29
CA ILE A 186 -12.55 -6.04 17.37
C ILE A 186 -12.22 -5.50 18.78
N GLY A 187 -11.89 -4.21 18.89
CA GLY A 187 -11.57 -3.56 20.16
C GLY A 187 -10.21 -3.91 20.74
N GLN A 188 -9.26 -4.37 19.92
CA GLN A 188 -7.93 -4.77 20.34
C GLN A 188 -6.84 -3.85 19.75
N VAL A 189 -5.78 -3.67 20.53
CA VAL A 189 -4.60 -2.87 20.16
C VAL A 189 -3.32 -3.62 20.59
N PRO A 190 -2.99 -4.77 19.97
CA PRO A 190 -1.93 -5.65 20.45
C PRO A 190 -0.56 -4.99 20.49
N TRP A 191 -0.32 -3.99 19.66
CA TRP A 191 0.92 -3.18 19.65
C TRP A 191 1.09 -2.28 20.89
N ALA A 192 0.04 -2.06 21.70
CA ALA A 192 0.13 -1.28 22.92
C ALA A 192 0.76 -2.07 24.08
N THR A 193 0.92 -3.37 23.94
CA THR A 193 1.60 -4.23 24.91
C THR A 193 3.09 -4.27 24.60
N ALA A 194 3.93 -3.73 25.49
CA ALA A 194 5.38 -3.57 25.27
C ALA A 194 6.10 -4.92 25.02
N TYR A 195 5.63 -6.00 25.65
CA TYR A 195 6.21 -7.35 25.53
C TYR A 195 5.09 -8.36 25.30
N SER A 196 4.57 -8.40 24.08
CA SER A 196 3.62 -9.44 23.71
C SER A 196 4.35 -10.76 23.46
N THR A 197 3.78 -11.86 23.93
CA THR A 197 4.32 -13.20 23.67
C THR A 197 3.84 -13.78 22.35
N TRP A 198 2.85 -13.14 21.72
CA TRP A 198 2.21 -13.64 20.52
C TRP A 198 2.12 -12.62 19.38
N TYR A 199 2.17 -11.31 19.64
CA TYR A 199 2.17 -10.28 18.61
C TYR A 199 3.61 -9.93 18.24
N HIS A 200 4.07 -10.45 17.11
CA HIS A 200 5.44 -10.33 16.63
C HIS A 200 5.55 -9.16 15.64
N GLN A 201 6.33 -8.15 15.97
CA GLN A 201 6.61 -7.00 15.12
C GLN A 201 7.82 -7.29 14.24
N PHE A 202 7.60 -7.34 12.93
CA PHE A 202 8.65 -7.66 11.94
C PHE A 202 8.62 -6.63 10.80
N ILE A 203 9.50 -5.63 10.88
CA ILE A 203 9.55 -4.52 9.93
C ILE A 203 10.38 -4.94 8.73
N ASP A 204 9.71 -5.26 7.62
CA ASP A 204 10.36 -5.59 6.35
C ASP A 204 9.37 -5.49 5.18
N PHE A 205 9.89 -5.60 3.94
CA PHE A 205 9.08 -5.63 2.74
C PHE A 205 8.21 -6.89 2.66
N PRO A 206 7.12 -6.87 1.83
CA PRO A 206 6.10 -7.91 1.82
C PRO A 206 6.64 -9.35 1.70
N ILE A 207 7.54 -9.59 0.74
CA ILE A 207 8.10 -10.93 0.49
C ILE A 207 8.89 -11.44 1.68
N GLN A 208 9.74 -10.61 2.26
CA GLN A 208 10.57 -10.96 3.42
C GLN A 208 9.70 -11.22 4.66
N ALA A 209 8.71 -10.36 4.90
CA ALA A 209 7.80 -10.51 6.04
C ALA A 209 6.94 -11.79 5.92
N LEU A 210 6.40 -12.06 4.72
CA LEU A 210 5.63 -13.30 4.50
C LEU A 210 6.52 -14.54 4.62
N THR A 211 7.74 -14.50 4.08
CA THR A 211 8.71 -15.60 4.23
C THR A 211 9.03 -15.85 5.70
N ALA A 212 9.25 -14.78 6.49
CA ALA A 212 9.48 -14.91 7.94
C ALA A 212 8.27 -15.53 8.65
N ALA A 213 7.05 -15.07 8.36
CA ALA A 213 5.84 -15.65 8.97
C ALA A 213 5.70 -17.15 8.65
N ILE A 214 5.97 -17.56 7.41
CA ILE A 214 5.92 -18.97 6.99
C ILE A 214 6.99 -19.81 7.71
N LEU A 215 8.23 -19.31 7.76
CA LEU A 215 9.34 -20.04 8.39
C LEU A 215 9.18 -20.17 9.90
N LEU A 216 8.56 -19.17 10.53
CA LEU A 216 8.28 -19.13 11.97
C LEU A 216 6.94 -19.78 12.35
N GLU A 217 6.19 -20.26 11.35
CA GLU A 217 4.85 -20.85 11.52
C GLU A 217 3.88 -19.92 12.25
N GLU A 218 3.87 -18.62 11.86
CA GLU A 218 3.04 -17.57 12.44
C GLU A 218 1.90 -17.20 11.48
N TYR A 219 0.74 -16.80 12.04
CA TYR A 219 -0.34 -16.20 11.27
C TYR A 219 0.04 -14.79 10.83
N THR A 220 -0.44 -14.35 9.66
CA THR A 220 -0.23 -12.99 9.17
C THR A 220 -1.28 -12.59 8.13
N ILE A 221 -1.34 -11.29 7.82
CA ILE A 221 -2.00 -10.77 6.63
C ILE A 221 -0.94 -10.50 5.56
N THR A 222 -1.23 -10.90 4.34
CA THR A 222 -0.43 -10.60 3.15
C THR A 222 -1.35 -10.28 1.97
N ASP A 223 -0.83 -9.78 0.87
CA ASP A 223 -1.57 -9.65 -0.39
C ASP A 223 -1.31 -10.86 -1.31
N ARG A 224 -2.25 -11.08 -2.23
CA ARG A 224 -2.18 -12.21 -3.18
C ARG A 224 -0.92 -12.15 -4.05
N GLY A 225 -0.53 -10.96 -4.50
CA GLY A 225 0.64 -10.75 -5.34
C GLY A 225 1.94 -11.14 -4.64
N THR A 226 2.04 -10.84 -3.34
CA THR A 226 3.16 -11.24 -2.49
C THR A 226 3.24 -12.75 -2.34
N LEU A 227 2.12 -13.42 -2.04
CA LEU A 227 2.10 -14.89 -1.93
C LEU A 227 2.51 -15.58 -3.23
N LEU A 228 1.98 -15.14 -4.37
CA LEU A 228 2.31 -15.69 -5.69
C LEU A 228 3.72 -15.32 -6.17
N SER A 229 4.43 -14.47 -5.45
CA SER A 229 5.83 -14.10 -5.74
C SER A 229 6.84 -14.97 -5.00
N LEU A 230 6.39 -15.79 -4.06
CA LEU A 230 7.25 -16.77 -3.39
C LEU A 230 7.57 -17.94 -4.33
N ASP A 231 8.67 -18.63 -4.05
CA ASP A 231 8.91 -19.93 -4.62
C ASP A 231 7.87 -20.96 -4.12
N ALA A 232 7.61 -21.99 -4.93
CA ALA A 232 6.58 -22.97 -4.66
C ALA A 232 6.81 -23.74 -3.34
N ASP A 233 8.07 -24.03 -3.00
CA ASP A 233 8.40 -24.79 -1.79
C ASP A 233 8.07 -23.98 -0.53
N THR A 234 8.35 -22.69 -0.55
CA THR A 234 7.98 -21.76 0.54
C THR A 234 6.47 -21.54 0.60
N ALA A 235 5.82 -21.25 -0.54
CA ALA A 235 4.38 -21.00 -0.60
C ALA A 235 3.55 -22.20 -0.10
N ASN A 236 3.96 -23.43 -0.42
CA ASN A 236 3.27 -24.66 -0.01
C ASN A 236 3.33 -24.95 1.51
N ARG A 237 4.11 -24.20 2.28
CA ARG A 237 4.21 -24.35 3.75
C ARG A 237 3.19 -23.55 4.52
N THR A 238 2.39 -22.72 3.86
CA THR A 238 1.33 -21.93 4.47
C THR A 238 -0.03 -22.29 3.92
N VAL A 239 -1.08 -21.99 4.67
CA VAL A 239 -2.48 -22.19 4.30
C VAL A 239 -3.17 -20.84 4.24
N ILE A 240 -4.00 -20.64 3.22
CA ILE A 240 -4.90 -19.49 3.15
C ILE A 240 -6.18 -19.85 3.91
N TYR A 241 -6.38 -19.23 5.06
CA TYR A 241 -7.60 -19.39 5.86
C TYR A 241 -8.72 -18.49 5.37
N LYS A 242 -8.39 -17.27 4.93
CA LYS A 242 -9.37 -16.32 4.38
C LYS A 242 -8.75 -15.53 3.25
N ALA A 243 -9.52 -15.33 2.18
CA ALA A 243 -9.15 -14.48 1.06
C ALA A 243 -10.17 -13.34 0.90
N GLY A 244 -9.69 -12.16 0.60
CA GLY A 244 -10.52 -11.03 0.24
C GLY A 244 -11.28 -11.26 -1.06
N THR A 245 -12.42 -10.60 -1.20
CA THR A 245 -13.31 -10.65 -2.36
C THR A 245 -13.45 -9.27 -3.01
N ASP A 246 -14.12 -9.22 -4.16
CA ASP A 246 -14.44 -7.97 -4.87
C ASP A 246 -15.59 -7.17 -4.22
N ASP A 247 -16.18 -7.68 -3.14
CA ASP A 247 -17.24 -6.97 -2.41
C ASP A 247 -16.67 -5.72 -1.73
N ALA A 248 -17.29 -4.57 -1.99
CA ALA A 248 -16.87 -3.29 -1.41
C ALA A 248 -16.96 -3.24 0.13
N SER A 249 -17.73 -4.12 0.75
CA SER A 249 -17.85 -4.24 2.20
C SER A 249 -16.87 -5.22 2.83
N ASP A 250 -16.12 -5.98 2.01
CA ASP A 250 -15.15 -6.95 2.50
C ASP A 250 -13.94 -6.23 3.13
N PRO A 251 -13.67 -6.44 4.44
CA PRO A 251 -12.52 -5.82 5.09
C PRO A 251 -11.17 -6.21 4.49
N LEU A 252 -11.10 -7.35 3.78
CA LEU A 252 -9.88 -7.82 3.11
C LEU A 252 -9.74 -7.29 1.67
N LEU A 253 -10.72 -6.55 1.15
CA LEU A 253 -10.55 -5.82 -0.10
C LEU A 253 -9.48 -4.72 0.08
N ASN A 254 -8.59 -4.60 -0.88
CA ASN A 254 -7.51 -3.64 -0.92
C ASN A 254 -7.64 -2.76 -2.18
N PRO A 255 -8.48 -1.72 -2.15
CA PRO A 255 -8.71 -0.86 -3.31
C PRO A 255 -7.45 -0.04 -3.60
N ALA A 256 -6.99 -0.07 -4.85
CA ALA A 256 -5.86 0.73 -5.31
C ALA A 256 -6.33 2.00 -6.00
N HIS A 257 -5.83 3.15 -5.57
CA HIS A 257 -6.07 4.42 -6.23
C HIS A 257 -4.76 5.03 -6.73
N LEU A 258 -4.83 5.69 -7.87
CA LEU A 258 -3.75 6.48 -8.42
C LEU A 258 -4.00 7.94 -8.07
N LEU A 259 -3.03 8.55 -7.40
CA LEU A 259 -2.98 9.96 -7.07
C LEU A 259 -2.03 10.66 -8.03
N VAL A 260 -2.47 11.78 -8.60
CA VAL A 260 -1.60 12.69 -9.36
C VAL A 260 -1.05 13.73 -8.39
N GLY A 261 0.27 13.89 -8.34
CA GLY A 261 0.92 14.86 -7.47
C GLY A 261 0.59 16.31 -7.86
N ALA A 262 0.24 17.13 -6.88
CA ALA A 262 0.04 18.57 -7.12
C ALA A 262 1.36 19.28 -7.51
N GLN A 263 2.50 18.69 -7.17
CA GLN A 263 3.84 19.14 -7.54
C GLN A 263 4.52 18.17 -8.52
N ALA A 264 3.72 17.43 -9.32
CA ALA A 264 4.25 16.49 -10.29
C ALA A 264 5.24 17.20 -11.25
N PRO A 265 6.45 16.64 -11.46
CA PRO A 265 7.40 17.19 -12.42
C PRO A 265 6.86 17.27 -13.86
N ASN A 266 5.96 16.33 -14.22
CA ASN A 266 5.26 16.32 -15.51
C ASN A 266 3.76 16.07 -15.33
N PRO A 267 2.98 17.11 -14.97
CA PRO A 267 1.56 16.97 -14.65
C PRO A 267 0.72 16.48 -15.83
N GLU A 268 1.06 16.89 -17.05
CA GLU A 268 0.34 16.46 -18.27
C GLU A 268 0.51 14.95 -18.49
N ARG A 269 1.72 14.43 -18.35
CA ARG A 269 2.00 13.00 -18.50
C ARG A 269 1.37 12.19 -17.35
N ALA A 270 1.37 12.74 -16.14
CA ALA A 270 0.74 12.14 -14.97
C ALA A 270 -0.78 11.96 -15.16
N VAL A 271 -1.48 13.00 -15.60
CA VAL A 271 -2.92 12.94 -15.90
C VAL A 271 -3.19 11.98 -17.05
N ALA A 272 -2.43 12.07 -18.15
CA ALA A 272 -2.59 11.17 -19.29
C ALA A 272 -2.42 9.69 -18.90
N PHE A 273 -1.47 9.37 -18.01
CA PHE A 273 -1.32 8.02 -17.48
C PHE A 273 -2.50 7.60 -16.62
N ALA A 274 -2.96 8.47 -15.72
CA ALA A 274 -4.10 8.17 -14.85
C ALA A 274 -5.36 7.87 -15.68
N GLU A 275 -5.66 8.69 -16.68
CA GLU A 275 -6.80 8.50 -17.57
C GLU A 275 -6.65 7.24 -18.44
N TRP A 276 -5.44 6.95 -18.91
CA TRP A 276 -5.17 5.72 -19.68
C TRP A 276 -5.38 4.48 -18.81
N VAL A 277 -4.91 4.48 -17.54
CA VAL A 277 -5.08 3.31 -16.63
C VAL A 277 -6.55 3.01 -16.39
N ILE A 278 -7.41 4.02 -16.21
CA ILE A 278 -8.85 3.81 -15.98
C ILE A 278 -9.65 3.57 -17.26
N SER A 279 -9.04 3.75 -18.45
CA SER A 279 -9.69 3.45 -19.74
C SER A 279 -9.91 1.95 -19.93
N ASP A 280 -10.77 1.57 -20.88
CA ASP A 280 -11.00 0.17 -21.26
C ASP A 280 -9.68 -0.54 -21.59
N ARG A 281 -8.73 0.18 -22.22
CA ARG A 281 -7.42 -0.37 -22.57
C ARG A 281 -6.57 -0.67 -21.33
N GLY A 282 -6.41 0.28 -20.43
CA GLY A 282 -5.69 0.09 -19.17
C GLY A 282 -6.32 -0.98 -18.30
N GLN A 283 -7.66 -0.99 -18.19
CA GLN A 283 -8.40 -1.98 -17.44
C GLN A 283 -8.28 -3.39 -18.05
N SER A 284 -8.18 -3.53 -19.37
CA SER A 284 -7.92 -4.81 -20.03
C SER A 284 -6.53 -5.35 -19.74
N VAL A 285 -5.52 -4.48 -19.61
CA VAL A 285 -4.16 -4.86 -19.20
C VAL A 285 -4.16 -5.41 -17.78
N ILE A 286 -4.86 -4.73 -16.86
CA ILE A 286 -4.99 -5.16 -15.46
C ILE A 286 -5.70 -6.52 -15.38
N ALA A 287 -6.83 -6.69 -16.08
CA ALA A 287 -7.61 -7.92 -16.10
C ALA A 287 -6.83 -9.13 -16.69
N GLY A 288 -5.90 -8.85 -17.58
CA GLY A 288 -5.03 -9.86 -18.22
C GLY A 288 -3.74 -10.15 -17.47
N PHE A 289 -3.46 -9.43 -16.37
CA PHE A 289 -2.23 -9.62 -15.62
C PHE A 289 -2.30 -10.90 -14.77
N GLU A 290 -1.43 -11.84 -15.07
CA GLU A 290 -1.32 -13.13 -14.38
C GLU A 290 0.12 -13.36 -13.91
N LYS A 291 0.24 -14.09 -12.80
CA LYS A 291 1.50 -14.61 -12.30
C LYS A 291 1.31 -16.06 -11.91
N ASN A 292 2.18 -16.93 -12.42
CA ASN A 292 2.08 -18.38 -12.22
C ASN A 292 0.72 -18.96 -12.67
N GLY A 293 0.08 -18.35 -13.69
CA GLY A 293 -1.24 -18.76 -14.19
C GLY A 293 -2.44 -18.29 -13.37
N GLU A 294 -2.20 -17.47 -12.34
CA GLU A 294 -3.24 -16.92 -11.47
C GLU A 294 -3.40 -15.40 -11.67
N LYS A 295 -4.64 -14.92 -11.70
CA LYS A 295 -4.95 -13.49 -11.74
C LYS A 295 -4.66 -12.85 -10.39
N LEU A 296 -3.85 -11.79 -10.40
CA LEU A 296 -3.50 -11.09 -9.19
C LEU A 296 -4.50 -10.02 -8.81
N TYR A 297 -5.00 -9.29 -9.79
CA TYR A 297 -5.81 -8.08 -9.58
C TYR A 297 -7.12 -8.19 -10.34
N SER A 298 -8.16 -7.59 -9.77
CA SER A 298 -9.44 -7.37 -10.46
C SER A 298 -9.49 -5.93 -10.99
N PRO A 299 -10.09 -5.69 -12.17
CA PRO A 299 -10.33 -4.32 -12.66
C PRO A 299 -11.09 -3.46 -11.65
N ALA A 300 -10.94 -2.15 -11.75
CA ALA A 300 -11.74 -1.21 -10.99
C ALA A 300 -13.25 -1.46 -11.23
N PRO A 301 -14.12 -1.16 -10.24
CA PRO A 301 -15.56 -1.25 -10.44
C PRO A 301 -16.00 -0.38 -11.61
N SER A 302 -16.92 -0.88 -12.46
CA SER A 302 -17.49 -0.07 -13.54
C SER A 302 -18.19 1.18 -12.98
N SER A 303 -18.11 2.30 -13.68
CA SER A 303 -18.63 3.62 -13.25
C SER A 303 -20.11 3.63 -12.89
N SER A 304 -20.89 2.63 -13.31
CA SER A 304 -22.29 2.45 -12.91
C SER A 304 -22.48 2.03 -11.43
N SER A 305 -21.46 1.49 -10.78
CA SER A 305 -21.49 1.10 -9.36
C SER A 305 -21.02 2.20 -8.40
N ASN A 306 -20.37 3.25 -8.92
CA ASN A 306 -19.77 4.32 -8.10
C ASN A 306 -20.76 5.40 -7.59
N SER A 307 -22.03 5.41 -8.07
CA SER A 307 -23.01 6.43 -7.64
C SER A 307 -23.46 6.30 -6.18
N THR A 308 -23.20 5.16 -5.53
CA THR A 308 -23.61 4.90 -4.15
C THR A 308 -22.54 5.23 -3.11
N GLN A 309 -21.26 5.26 -3.48
CA GLN A 309 -20.16 5.51 -2.53
C GLN A 309 -19.98 6.99 -2.14
N LYS A 310 -20.40 7.95 -2.97
CA LYS A 310 -20.30 9.39 -2.62
C LYS A 310 -21.21 9.84 -1.47
N ARG A 311 -22.09 9.00 -0.93
CA ARG A 311 -23.11 9.41 0.06
C ARG A 311 -22.81 9.06 1.52
N ASN A 312 -21.86 8.21 1.86
CA ASN A 312 -21.76 7.66 3.23
C ASN A 312 -20.59 8.17 4.08
N LEU A 313 -19.73 9.07 3.60
CA LEU A 313 -18.61 9.63 4.37
C LEU A 313 -18.83 11.08 4.86
N ARG A 314 -20.07 11.49 5.11
CA ARG A 314 -20.29 12.62 6.02
C ARG A 314 -20.15 12.11 7.46
N LEU A 315 -18.96 12.19 8.01
CA LEU A 315 -18.75 12.16 9.44
C LEU A 315 -19.72 13.18 10.07
N LYS A 316 -20.73 12.69 10.76
CA LYS A 316 -21.55 13.54 11.64
C LYS A 316 -20.58 14.07 12.70
N THR A 317 -20.17 15.32 12.58
CA THR A 317 -19.52 16.04 13.71
C THR A 317 -20.45 15.93 14.91
N PRO A 318 -20.00 15.37 16.05
CA PRO A 318 -20.80 15.43 17.27
C PRO A 318 -21.00 16.90 17.63
N SER A 319 -22.24 17.35 17.72
CA SER A 319 -22.55 18.65 18.31
C SER A 319 -22.22 18.57 19.81
N TYR A 320 -21.09 19.12 20.18
CA TYR A 320 -20.80 19.36 21.59
C TYR A 320 -21.73 20.46 22.09
N THR A 321 -22.81 20.07 22.77
CA THR A 321 -23.56 20.99 23.63
C THR A 321 -22.63 21.46 24.73
N LYS A 322 -22.39 22.78 24.80
CA LYS A 322 -21.66 23.43 25.90
C LYS A 322 -22.25 22.98 27.24
N LEU A 323 -21.46 22.30 28.04
CA LEU A 323 -21.77 22.09 29.44
C LEU A 323 -21.83 23.47 30.15
N PRO A 324 -22.84 23.72 30.99
CA PRO A 324 -22.91 24.94 31.74
C PRO A 324 -21.74 25.00 32.75
N SER A 325 -21.04 26.12 32.73
CA SER A 325 -20.04 26.47 33.75
C SER A 325 -20.67 26.49 35.12
N ARG A 326 -20.37 25.55 35.99
CA ARG A 326 -20.54 25.68 37.43
C ARG A 326 -19.19 25.93 38.05
N LEU A 327 -19.11 27.10 38.63
CA LEU A 327 -18.15 27.51 39.63
C LEU A 327 -18.09 26.53 40.79
N TYR A 328 -16.90 26.11 41.17
CA TYR A 328 -16.40 26.17 42.54
C TYR A 328 -14.88 26.21 42.49
#